data_722ac96a0acc005682988079fd0dcac2
#
_entry.id   722ac96a0acc005682988079fd0dcac2
#
_cell.length_a   1.000
_cell.length_b   1.000
_cell.length_c   1.000
_cell.angle_alpha   90.00
_cell.angle_beta   90.00
_cell.angle_gamma   90.00
#
_symmetry.space_group_name_H-M   'P 1'
#
loop_
_entity.id
_entity.type
_entity.pdbx_description
1 polymer ?
#
loop_
_entity_poly.entity_id
_entity_poly.type
_entity_poly.pdbx_seq_one_letter_code
_entity_poly.pdbx_strand_id
1 'polypeptide(L)'
;NANYADKRICELFNVGITYESDMEKAIRLLRDEVMRQPLHLDVRTPEEKLTQPEVKVDVVELADAAVILRAWLWAADQTDATALKFALNRSVKNRFDAENIEFAYPHITITK
;
A
#
# COMPACT_ATOMS: atom_id res chain seq x y z
N ASN A 1 13.94 -23.85 -16.11
CA ASN A 1 14.12 -23.37 -17.46
C ASN A 1 13.95 -21.85 -17.52
N ALA A 2 14.95 -21.17 -18.06
CA ALA A 2 14.98 -19.71 -18.11
C ALA A 2 13.77 -19.13 -18.89
N ASN A 3 13.18 -19.90 -19.77
CA ASN A 3 12.02 -19.45 -20.56
C ASN A 3 10.76 -19.27 -19.72
N TYR A 4 10.77 -19.79 -18.51
CA TYR A 4 9.63 -19.70 -17.61
C TYR A 4 9.95 -18.80 -16.42
N ALA A 5 10.73 -17.76 -16.65
CA ALA A 5 11.03 -16.79 -15.61
C ALA A 5 9.70 -16.23 -15.08
N ASP A 6 9.63 -16.19 -13.77
CA ASP A 6 8.49 -15.62 -13.07
C ASP A 6 8.45 -14.13 -13.33
N LYS A 7 7.38 -13.65 -13.97
CA LYS A 7 7.21 -12.24 -14.31
C LYS A 7 6.51 -11.43 -13.24
N ARG A 8 6.09 -12.10 -12.18
CA ARG A 8 5.38 -11.40 -11.10
C ARG A 8 6.26 -10.30 -10.52
N ILE A 9 5.63 -9.19 -10.22
CA ILE A 9 6.31 -8.00 -9.71
C ILE A 9 5.77 -7.69 -8.32
N CYS A 10 6.66 -7.40 -7.38
CA CYS A 10 6.31 -6.84 -6.10
C CYS A 10 6.58 -5.34 -6.16
N GLU A 11 5.52 -4.55 -6.09
CA GLU A 11 5.59 -3.10 -6.10
C GLU A 11 5.35 -2.57 -4.69
N LEU A 12 6.11 -1.57 -4.29
CA LEU A 12 5.95 -0.96 -2.96
C LEU A 12 5.05 0.28 -3.08
N PHE A 13 4.03 0.33 -2.22
CA PHE A 13 3.09 1.45 -2.20
C PHE A 13 3.17 2.12 -0.83
N ASN A 14 3.71 3.33 -0.79
CA ASN A 14 3.90 4.07 0.46
C ASN A 14 2.85 5.15 0.62
N VAL A 15 2.36 5.30 1.84
CA VAL A 15 1.40 6.34 2.20
C VAL A 15 1.87 7.00 3.48
N GLY A 16 1.95 8.33 3.47
CA GLY A 16 2.27 9.10 4.68
C GLY A 16 1.00 9.63 5.33
N ILE A 17 0.82 9.36 6.60
CA ILE A 17 -0.31 9.88 7.37
C ILE A 17 0.20 10.73 8.54
N THR A 18 -0.65 11.60 9.06
CA THR A 18 -0.30 12.42 10.20
C THR A 18 -0.15 11.57 11.46
N TYR A 19 0.64 12.06 12.42
CA TYR A 19 0.82 11.35 13.69
C TYR A 19 -0.47 11.27 14.51
N GLU A 20 -1.41 12.19 14.29
CA GLU A 20 -2.70 12.21 14.97
C GLU A 20 -3.71 11.22 14.37
N SER A 21 -3.44 10.71 13.17
CA SER A 21 -4.34 9.77 12.50
C SER A 21 -4.36 8.42 13.23
N ASP A 22 -5.49 7.74 13.11
CA ASP A 22 -5.64 6.38 13.65
C ASP A 22 -4.84 5.43 12.75
N MET A 23 -3.63 5.12 13.16
CA MET A 23 -2.69 4.30 12.38
C MET A 23 -3.22 2.89 12.12
N GLU A 24 -3.80 2.24 13.13
CA GLU A 24 -4.31 0.89 12.96
C GLU A 24 -5.49 0.86 12.00
N LYS A 25 -6.33 1.86 12.05
CA LYS A 25 -7.43 2.01 11.10
C LYS A 25 -6.89 2.22 9.69
N ALA A 26 -5.87 3.08 9.53
CA ALA A 26 -5.27 3.33 8.23
C ALA A 26 -4.67 2.06 7.63
N ILE A 27 -4.02 1.24 8.45
CA ILE A 27 -3.46 -0.04 7.99
C ILE A 27 -4.59 -0.96 7.48
N ARG A 28 -5.69 -1.06 8.23
CA ARG A 28 -6.82 -1.89 7.80
C ARG A 28 -7.43 -1.40 6.50
N LEU A 29 -7.60 -0.08 6.37
CA LEU A 29 -8.17 0.51 5.16
C LEU A 29 -7.27 0.29 3.95
N LEU A 30 -5.98 0.50 4.13
CA LEU A 30 -5.02 0.30 3.05
C LEU A 30 -5.03 -1.16 2.58
N ARG A 31 -5.00 -2.10 3.53
CA ARG A 31 -5.07 -3.52 3.20
C ARG A 31 -6.34 -3.86 2.44
N ASP A 32 -7.48 -3.35 2.91
CA ASP A 32 -8.77 -3.60 2.28
C ASP A 32 -8.80 -3.08 0.85
N GLU A 33 -8.26 -1.88 0.61
CA GLU A 33 -8.24 -1.30 -0.73
C GLU A 33 -7.39 -2.13 -1.69
N VAL A 34 -6.25 -2.65 -1.22
CA VAL A 34 -5.42 -3.52 -2.05
C VAL A 34 -6.16 -4.82 -2.38
N MET A 35 -6.79 -5.42 -1.38
CA MET A 35 -7.52 -6.69 -1.56
C MET A 35 -8.69 -6.57 -2.54
N ARG A 36 -9.25 -5.39 -2.68
CA ARG A 36 -10.36 -5.12 -3.62
C ARG A 36 -9.93 -4.96 -5.06
N GLN A 37 -8.63 -4.77 -5.31
CA GLN A 37 -8.15 -4.49 -6.66
C GLN A 37 -8.09 -5.78 -7.49
N PRO A 38 -8.72 -5.80 -8.68
CA PRO A 38 -8.74 -7.02 -9.51
C PRO A 38 -7.35 -7.46 -9.97
N LEU A 39 -6.41 -6.54 -10.09
CA LEU A 39 -5.05 -6.87 -10.55
C LEU A 39 -4.13 -7.35 -9.43
N HIS A 40 -4.58 -7.26 -8.18
CA HIS A 40 -3.81 -7.77 -7.05
C HIS A 40 -3.75 -9.29 -7.07
N LEU A 41 -2.56 -9.85 -6.89
CA LEU A 41 -2.35 -11.29 -6.80
C LEU A 41 -2.09 -11.70 -5.35
N ASP A 42 -2.74 -12.77 -4.93
CA ASP A 42 -2.40 -13.44 -3.69
C ASP A 42 -1.31 -14.47 -4.00
N VAL A 43 -0.08 -14.16 -3.63
CA VAL A 43 1.08 -15.00 -3.93
C VAL A 43 1.44 -15.93 -2.79
N ARG A 44 0.63 -16.00 -1.73
CA ARG A 44 0.91 -16.86 -0.59
C ARG A 44 0.82 -18.32 -0.98
N THR A 45 1.74 -19.13 -0.46
CA THR A 45 1.63 -20.58 -0.53
C THR A 45 0.46 -21.03 0.36
N PRO A 46 -0.05 -22.27 0.18
CA PRO A 46 -1.09 -22.77 1.09
C PRO A 46 -0.71 -22.70 2.57
N GLU A 47 0.57 -22.90 2.89
CA GLU A 47 1.06 -22.81 4.27
C GLU A 47 1.07 -21.37 4.76
N GLU A 48 1.50 -20.44 3.92
CA GLU A 48 1.51 -19.03 4.26
C GLU A 48 0.11 -18.46 4.48
N LYS A 49 -0.88 -19.01 3.79
CA LYS A 49 -2.28 -18.58 3.99
C LYS A 49 -2.79 -18.85 5.40
N LEU A 50 -2.17 -19.77 6.11
CA LEU A 50 -2.55 -20.11 7.49
C LEU A 50 -1.97 -19.14 8.51
N THR A 51 -0.87 -18.45 8.17
CA THR A 51 -0.11 -17.67 9.14
C THR A 51 0.12 -16.22 8.74
N GLN A 52 -0.09 -15.87 7.47
CA GLN A 52 0.21 -14.54 6.95
C GLN A 52 -1.00 -13.89 6.32
N PRO A 53 -1.14 -12.58 6.43
CA PRO A 53 -2.22 -11.86 5.75
C PRO A 53 -2.03 -11.92 4.24
N GLU A 54 -3.12 -11.76 3.51
CA GLU A 54 -3.06 -11.72 2.05
C GLU A 54 -2.24 -10.55 1.53
N VAL A 55 -2.32 -9.41 2.19
CA VAL A 55 -1.59 -8.20 1.83
C VAL A 55 -0.78 -7.77 3.05
N LYS A 56 0.54 -7.69 2.86
CA LYS A 56 1.41 -7.18 3.91
C LYS A 56 1.35 -5.66 3.92
N VAL A 57 1.05 -5.10 5.06
CA VAL A 57 1.07 -3.65 5.30
C VAL A 57 1.77 -3.41 6.64
N ASP A 58 2.77 -2.55 6.64
CA ASP A 58 3.51 -2.20 7.86
C ASP A 58 3.84 -0.73 7.93
N VAL A 59 4.15 -0.27 9.13
CA VAL A 59 4.77 1.03 9.35
C VAL A 59 6.26 0.86 9.11
N VAL A 60 6.79 1.52 8.11
CA VAL A 60 8.20 1.35 7.74
C VAL A 60 9.08 2.51 8.20
N GLU A 61 8.49 3.63 8.56
CA GLU A 61 9.26 4.78 9.01
C GLU A 61 8.42 5.71 9.85
N LEU A 62 9.02 6.29 10.87
CA LEU A 62 8.47 7.41 11.63
C LEU A 62 9.27 8.64 11.22
N ALA A 63 8.77 9.34 10.20
CA ALA A 63 9.44 10.51 9.66
C ALA A 63 9.11 11.77 10.49
N ASP A 64 9.72 12.90 10.16
CA ASP A 64 9.56 14.13 10.92
C ASP A 64 8.10 14.58 11.02
N ALA A 65 7.35 14.50 9.94
CA ALA A 65 5.98 15.01 9.91
C ALA A 65 4.99 13.93 9.45
N ALA A 66 5.42 12.68 9.37
CA ALA A 66 4.58 11.61 8.80
C ALA A 66 4.92 10.26 9.39
N VAL A 67 3.88 9.45 9.56
CA VAL A 67 4.00 8.02 9.77
C VAL A 67 3.88 7.38 8.39
N ILE A 68 4.90 6.63 7.96
CA ILE A 68 4.93 6.06 6.62
C ILE A 68 4.48 4.62 6.67
N LEU A 69 3.35 4.36 6.01
CA LEU A 69 2.82 3.01 5.83
C LEU A 69 3.27 2.48 4.48
N ARG A 70 3.51 1.19 4.42
CA ARG A 70 3.87 0.53 3.16
C ARG A 70 3.01 -0.70 2.95
N ALA A 71 2.47 -0.82 1.74
CA ALA A 71 1.82 -2.04 1.29
C ALA A 71 2.71 -2.70 0.23
N TRP A 72 2.84 -4.02 0.31
CA TRP A 72 3.55 -4.80 -0.70
C TRP A 72 2.53 -5.34 -1.68
N LEU A 73 2.60 -4.85 -2.92
CA LEU A 73 1.65 -5.18 -3.96
C LEU A 73 2.24 -6.23 -4.88
N TRP A 74 1.50 -7.27 -5.16
CA TRP A 74 1.93 -8.27 -6.13
C TRP A 74 1.03 -8.21 -7.37
N ALA A 75 1.63 -8.24 -8.55
CA ALA A 75 0.92 -8.22 -9.81
C ALA A 75 1.58 -9.20 -10.79
N ALA A 76 0.84 -9.56 -11.84
CA ALA A 76 1.29 -10.58 -12.78
C ALA A 76 2.52 -10.14 -13.58
N ASP A 77 2.63 -8.85 -13.87
CA ASP A 77 3.73 -8.28 -14.62
C ASP A 77 3.85 -6.78 -14.33
N GLN A 78 4.81 -6.12 -14.98
CA GLN A 78 5.05 -4.69 -14.74
C GLN A 78 3.87 -3.82 -15.18
N THR A 79 3.20 -4.17 -16.27
CA THR A 79 2.05 -3.41 -16.75
C THR A 79 0.93 -3.42 -15.71
N ASP A 80 0.63 -4.59 -15.18
CA ASP A 80 -0.41 -4.73 -14.15
C ASP A 80 0.02 -4.07 -12.83
N ALA A 81 1.31 -4.15 -12.49
CA ALA A 81 1.82 -3.51 -11.27
C ALA A 81 1.64 -1.99 -11.34
N THR A 82 1.94 -1.39 -12.48
CA THR A 82 1.77 0.05 -12.68
C THR A 82 0.29 0.44 -12.62
N ALA A 83 -0.56 -0.32 -13.30
CA ALA A 83 -2.00 -0.07 -13.29
C ALA A 83 -2.57 -0.20 -11.87
N LEU A 84 -2.13 -1.21 -11.13
CA LEU A 84 -2.55 -1.42 -9.75
C LEU A 84 -2.16 -0.23 -8.87
N LYS A 85 -0.94 0.26 -9.02
CA LYS A 85 -0.47 1.41 -8.24
C LYS A 85 -1.30 2.65 -8.54
N PHE A 86 -1.61 2.92 -9.80
CA PHE A 86 -2.43 4.07 -10.18
C PHE A 86 -3.85 3.95 -9.64
N ALA A 87 -4.43 2.76 -9.71
CA ALA A 87 -5.76 2.54 -9.17
C ALA A 87 -5.79 2.76 -7.65
N LEU A 88 -4.74 2.32 -6.96
CA LEU A 88 -4.64 2.50 -5.51
C LEU A 88 -4.45 3.95 -5.11
N ASN A 89 -3.70 4.72 -5.89
CA ASN A 89 -3.58 6.16 -5.62
C ASN A 89 -4.95 6.81 -5.49
N ARG A 90 -5.88 6.44 -6.36
CA ARG A 90 -7.24 6.99 -6.35
C ARG A 90 -8.10 6.38 -5.24
N SER A 91 -8.10 5.07 -5.12
CA SER A 91 -8.99 4.40 -4.17
C SER A 91 -8.58 4.68 -2.73
N VAL A 92 -7.29 4.71 -2.45
CA VAL A 92 -6.77 5.01 -1.11
C VAL A 92 -7.06 6.45 -0.75
N LYS A 93 -6.84 7.38 -1.70
CA LYS A 93 -7.16 8.80 -1.47
C LYS A 93 -8.62 8.96 -1.08
N ASN A 94 -9.51 8.37 -1.86
CA ASN A 94 -10.95 8.47 -1.62
C ASN A 94 -11.36 7.80 -0.32
N ARG A 95 -10.82 6.62 -0.04
CA ARG A 95 -11.17 5.88 1.17
C ARG A 95 -10.68 6.58 2.42
N PHE A 96 -9.45 7.07 2.41
CA PHE A 96 -8.88 7.76 3.56
C PHE A 96 -9.64 9.05 3.84
N ASP A 97 -9.99 9.81 2.79
CA ASP A 97 -10.80 11.02 2.96
C ASP A 97 -12.15 10.69 3.59
N ALA A 98 -12.82 9.65 3.09
CA ALA A 98 -14.13 9.25 3.59
C ALA A 98 -14.09 8.77 5.04
N GLU A 99 -12.96 8.20 5.46
CA GLU A 99 -12.81 7.62 6.80
C GLU A 99 -12.03 8.53 7.75
N ASN A 100 -11.78 9.76 7.35
CA ASN A 100 -11.11 10.76 8.17
C ASN A 100 -9.67 10.41 8.55
N ILE A 101 -8.98 9.73 7.66
CA ILE A 101 -7.53 9.55 7.77
C ILE A 101 -6.87 10.71 7.03
N GLU A 102 -6.03 11.45 7.71
CA GLU A 102 -5.40 12.63 7.15
C GLU A 102 -4.03 12.30 6.59
N PHE A 103 -3.82 12.63 5.31
CA PHE A 103 -2.50 12.47 4.68
C PHE A 103 -1.54 13.51 5.23
N ALA A 104 -0.30 13.10 5.43
CA ALA A 104 0.76 14.02 5.81
C ALA A 104 1.33 14.68 4.57
N TYR A 105 1.46 15.98 4.63
CA TYR A 105 2.06 16.76 3.56
C TYR A 105 3.48 17.16 3.94
N PRO A 106 4.40 17.26 2.97
CA PRO A 106 5.74 17.73 3.28
C PRO A 106 5.72 19.08 3.94
N HIS A 107 6.53 19.26 4.98
CA HIS A 107 6.70 20.56 5.59
C HIS A 107 7.46 21.46 4.65
N ILE A 108 6.81 22.52 4.21
CA ILE A 108 7.46 23.55 3.41
C ILE A 108 7.61 24.78 4.29
N THR A 109 8.84 25.13 4.58
CA THR A 109 9.11 26.36 5.32
C THR A 109 9.13 27.52 4.32
N ILE A 110 8.18 28.41 4.47
CA ILE A 110 8.14 29.61 3.63
C ILE A 110 8.85 30.72 4.40
N THR A 111 9.97 31.15 3.85
CA THR A 111 10.71 32.28 4.40
C THR A 111 10.28 33.55 3.69
N LYS A 112 9.89 34.50 4.45
CA LYS A 112 9.48 35.80 3.92
C LYS A 112 10.46 36.88 4.28
#